data_fd0d5a30fcef426d3353cae15c7b67dd
#
_entry.id   fd0d5a30fcef426d3353cae15c7b67dd
#
_cell.length_a   1.000
_cell.length_b   1.000
_cell.length_c   1.000
_cell.angle_alpha   90.00
_cell.angle_beta   90.00
_cell.angle_gamma   90.00
#
_symmetry.space_group_name_H-M   'P 1'
#
loop_
_entity.id
_entity.type
_entity.pdbx_description
1 polymer ?
#
loop_
_entity_poly.entity_id
_entity_poly.type
_entity_poly.pdbx_seq_one_letter_code
_entity_poly.pdbx_strand_id
1 'polypeptide(L)'
;MASIDSTTEIDNLLSDHRKNVALIGPGYSVGPATCSWVLRLLHSSLSVVLDADALTSFSADPQLLFDAIQARSAPALLTSHEGEMTRLFGGKGAKIARVIDASASSSAVVVLKGADTLVAAPDGRVVININGSPWLATGGSGDVLAGLVAGLLSQCMSPWHAACAAVWLHG
;
A
#
# COMPACT_ATOMS: atom_id res chain seq x y z
N MET A 1 -15.69 -14.51 5.47
CA MET A 1 -14.84 -13.91 4.41
C MET A 1 -15.27 -14.57 3.11
N ALA A 2 -15.83 -13.82 2.17
CA ALA A 2 -16.22 -14.39 0.88
C ALA A 2 -14.96 -14.54 0.03
N SER A 3 -14.70 -15.72 -0.51
CA SER A 3 -13.65 -15.95 -1.50
C SER A 3 -14.17 -15.34 -2.82
N ILE A 4 -13.37 -14.48 -3.44
CA ILE A 4 -13.71 -13.87 -4.73
C ILE A 4 -13.05 -14.75 -5.79
N ASP A 5 -13.81 -15.69 -6.34
CA ASP A 5 -13.28 -16.69 -7.27
C ASP A 5 -13.61 -16.37 -8.74
N SER A 6 -14.34 -15.30 -9.02
CA SER A 6 -14.73 -14.95 -10.39
C SER A 6 -14.58 -13.46 -10.70
N THR A 7 -14.29 -13.16 -11.98
CA THR A 7 -14.25 -11.79 -12.51
C THR A 7 -15.57 -11.04 -12.32
N THR A 8 -16.69 -11.75 -12.36
CA THR A 8 -18.03 -11.19 -12.18
C THR A 8 -18.27 -10.68 -10.75
N GLU A 9 -17.72 -11.36 -9.75
CA GLU A 9 -17.87 -10.93 -8.35
C GLU A 9 -17.09 -9.64 -8.06
N ILE A 10 -15.91 -9.48 -8.64
CA ILE A 10 -15.17 -8.21 -8.53
C ILE A 10 -15.90 -7.09 -9.26
N ASP A 11 -16.45 -7.33 -10.45
CA ASP A 11 -17.23 -6.30 -11.16
C ASP A 11 -18.43 -5.83 -10.32
N ASN A 12 -19.11 -6.74 -9.66
CA ASN A 12 -20.18 -6.41 -8.73
C ASN A 12 -19.67 -5.62 -7.51
N LEU A 13 -18.47 -5.94 -7.01
CA LEU A 13 -17.85 -5.19 -5.92
C LEU A 13 -17.44 -3.78 -6.36
N LEU A 14 -16.87 -3.64 -7.56
CA LEU A 14 -16.42 -2.36 -8.11
C LEU A 14 -17.59 -1.46 -8.54
N SER A 15 -18.75 -2.02 -8.87
CA SER A 15 -19.96 -1.26 -9.21
C SER A 15 -20.72 -0.72 -7.99
N ASP A 16 -20.42 -1.18 -6.79
CA ASP A 16 -21.05 -0.71 -5.56
C ASP A 16 -20.43 0.61 -5.10
N HIS A 17 -21.05 1.73 -5.44
CA HIS A 17 -20.59 3.08 -5.11
C HIS A 17 -20.47 3.39 -3.61
N ARG A 18 -20.93 2.51 -2.73
CA ARG A 18 -20.73 2.63 -1.27
C ARG A 18 -19.32 2.21 -0.87
N LYS A 19 -18.62 1.47 -1.73
CA LYS A 19 -17.24 1.08 -1.55
C LYS A 19 -16.34 2.13 -2.20
N ASN A 20 -15.42 2.67 -1.44
CA ASN A 20 -14.52 3.73 -1.89
C ASN A 20 -13.03 3.40 -1.68
N VAL A 21 -12.72 2.28 -0.99
CA VAL A 21 -11.36 1.81 -0.73
C VAL A 21 -11.26 0.30 -0.93
N ALA A 22 -10.15 -0.14 -1.51
CA ALA A 22 -9.75 -1.54 -1.55
C ALA A 22 -8.38 -1.72 -0.88
N LEU A 23 -8.25 -2.77 -0.06
CA LEU A 23 -6.99 -3.27 0.48
C LEU A 23 -6.74 -4.65 -0.12
N ILE A 24 -5.55 -4.86 -0.68
CA ILE A 24 -5.15 -6.14 -1.27
C ILE A 24 -3.69 -6.46 -0.92
N GLY A 25 -3.42 -7.74 -0.71
CA GLY A 25 -2.06 -8.26 -0.54
C GLY A 25 -1.91 -9.27 0.58
N PRO A 26 -2.28 -8.96 1.83
CA PRO A 26 -2.12 -9.92 2.93
C PRO A 26 -2.78 -11.28 2.62
N GLY A 27 -1.96 -12.35 2.54
CA GLY A 27 -2.44 -13.71 2.30
C GLY A 27 -3.02 -13.99 0.91
N TYR A 28 -2.72 -13.14 -0.09
CA TYR A 28 -3.28 -13.27 -1.43
C TYR A 28 -2.49 -14.22 -2.35
N SER A 29 -1.29 -14.60 -1.95
CA SER A 29 -0.27 -15.33 -2.70
C SER A 29 0.44 -14.47 -3.75
N VAL A 30 1.75 -14.70 -3.90
CA VAL A 30 2.57 -14.01 -4.88
C VAL A 30 2.38 -14.65 -6.26
N GLY A 31 2.14 -13.85 -7.29
CA GLY A 31 2.09 -14.36 -8.66
C GLY A 31 1.23 -13.55 -9.63
N PRO A 32 1.10 -14.05 -10.88
CA PRO A 32 0.39 -13.34 -11.97
C PRO A 32 -1.08 -13.06 -11.68
N ALA A 33 -1.76 -13.95 -10.95
CA ALA A 33 -3.15 -13.75 -10.57
C ALA A 33 -3.29 -12.51 -9.69
N THR A 34 -2.42 -12.35 -8.69
CA THR A 34 -2.40 -11.18 -7.80
C THR A 34 -2.06 -9.90 -8.58
N CYS A 35 -1.09 -9.95 -9.51
CA CYS A 35 -0.82 -8.83 -10.41
C CYS A 35 -2.08 -8.41 -11.18
N SER A 36 -2.81 -9.36 -11.76
CA SER A 36 -4.04 -9.09 -12.51
C SER A 36 -5.10 -8.41 -11.62
N TRP A 37 -5.29 -8.87 -10.39
CA TRP A 37 -6.23 -8.27 -9.45
C TRP A 37 -5.81 -6.86 -9.03
N VAL A 38 -4.54 -6.65 -8.72
CA VAL A 38 -4.01 -5.32 -8.38
C VAL A 38 -4.23 -4.34 -9.52
N LEU A 39 -3.87 -4.71 -10.76
CA LEU A 39 -4.06 -3.85 -11.93
C LEU A 39 -5.54 -3.52 -12.15
N ARG A 40 -6.44 -4.49 -11.96
CA ARG A 40 -7.87 -4.25 -12.07
C ARG A 40 -8.39 -3.27 -11.02
N LEU A 41 -7.94 -3.38 -9.76
CA LEU A 41 -8.26 -2.41 -8.71
C LEU A 41 -7.69 -1.03 -9.02
N LEU A 42 -6.47 -0.96 -9.55
CA LEU A 42 -5.85 0.30 -9.95
C LEU A 42 -6.57 0.99 -11.11
N HIS A 43 -7.23 0.24 -12.00
CA HIS A 43 -8.07 0.81 -13.06
C HIS A 43 -9.45 1.27 -12.58
N SER A 44 -9.83 1.01 -11.33
CA SER A 44 -11.09 1.48 -10.74
C SER A 44 -10.95 2.89 -10.14
N SER A 45 -12.08 3.46 -9.71
CA SER A 45 -12.11 4.75 -8.97
C SER A 45 -11.83 4.63 -7.48
N LEU A 46 -11.62 3.41 -6.95
CA LEU A 46 -11.36 3.19 -5.53
C LEU A 46 -9.98 3.75 -5.13
N SER A 47 -9.85 4.24 -3.91
CA SER A 47 -8.53 4.35 -3.28
C SER A 47 -7.98 2.95 -3.03
N VAL A 48 -6.69 2.71 -3.28
CA VAL A 48 -6.12 1.36 -3.17
C VAL A 48 -4.96 1.35 -2.18
N VAL A 49 -5.00 0.41 -1.25
CA VAL A 49 -3.88 0.09 -0.34
C VAL A 49 -3.29 -1.24 -0.77
N LEU A 50 -1.98 -1.23 -1.07
CA LEU A 50 -1.21 -2.40 -1.50
C LEU A 50 -0.22 -2.78 -0.40
N ASP A 51 -0.24 -4.04 0.02
CA ASP A 51 0.66 -4.57 1.04
C ASP A 51 1.15 -5.98 0.66
N ALA A 52 2.18 -6.46 1.29
CA ALA A 52 2.65 -7.84 1.28
C ALA A 52 2.73 -8.47 -0.13
N ASP A 53 1.94 -9.52 -0.39
CA ASP A 53 1.97 -10.29 -1.63
C ASP A 53 1.60 -9.44 -2.87
N ALA A 54 0.77 -8.40 -2.72
CA ALA A 54 0.46 -7.47 -3.79
C ALA A 54 1.72 -6.74 -4.27
N LEU A 55 2.56 -6.27 -3.35
CA LEU A 55 3.82 -5.60 -3.67
C LEU A 55 4.84 -6.59 -4.22
N THR A 56 5.00 -7.73 -3.54
CA THR A 56 5.97 -8.77 -3.92
C THR A 56 5.71 -9.33 -5.32
N SER A 57 4.46 -9.38 -5.75
CA SER A 57 4.07 -9.88 -7.08
C SER A 57 4.63 -9.05 -8.24
N PHE A 58 4.95 -7.77 -8.01
CA PHE A 58 5.57 -6.89 -9.01
C PHE A 58 7.09 -6.81 -8.92
N SER A 59 7.75 -7.65 -8.12
CA SER A 59 9.20 -7.59 -7.94
C SER A 59 10.00 -7.83 -9.23
N ALA A 60 9.44 -8.56 -10.20
CA ALA A 60 10.07 -8.81 -11.50
C ALA A 60 9.91 -7.64 -12.49
N ASP A 61 8.83 -6.86 -12.35
CA ASP A 61 8.54 -5.70 -13.19
C ASP A 61 7.82 -4.62 -12.34
N PRO A 62 8.57 -3.88 -11.51
CA PRO A 62 7.99 -2.80 -10.70
C PRO A 62 7.41 -1.66 -11.53
N GLN A 63 7.94 -1.43 -12.75
CA GLN A 63 7.49 -0.34 -13.60
C GLN A 63 6.02 -0.51 -14.02
N LEU A 64 5.58 -1.74 -14.26
CA LEU A 64 4.18 -2.04 -14.56
C LEU A 64 3.23 -1.55 -13.45
N LEU A 65 3.64 -1.70 -12.17
CA LEU A 65 2.88 -1.19 -11.03
C LEU A 65 2.87 0.34 -11.00
N PHE A 66 4.05 0.96 -11.19
CA PHE A 66 4.20 2.40 -11.10
C PHE A 66 3.43 3.11 -12.21
N ASP A 67 3.49 2.61 -13.43
CA ASP A 67 2.74 3.14 -14.57
C ASP A 67 1.23 3.08 -14.31
N ALA A 68 0.74 1.97 -13.76
CA ALA A 68 -0.67 1.82 -13.41
C ALA A 68 -1.11 2.78 -12.29
N ILE A 69 -0.23 3.07 -11.32
CA ILE A 69 -0.51 4.07 -10.27
C ILE A 69 -0.47 5.48 -10.84
N GLN A 70 0.49 5.81 -11.70
CA GLN A 70 0.62 7.14 -12.31
C GLN A 70 -0.54 7.49 -13.26
N ALA A 71 -1.11 6.49 -13.92
CA ALA A 71 -2.21 6.67 -14.87
C ALA A 71 -3.56 7.02 -14.22
N ARG A 72 -3.67 6.92 -12.88
CA ARG A 72 -4.93 7.09 -12.17
C ARG A 72 -5.02 8.43 -11.41
N SER A 73 -6.24 8.91 -11.20
CA SER A 73 -6.52 10.07 -10.34
C SER A 73 -6.82 9.70 -8.89
N ALA A 74 -7.36 8.50 -8.65
CA ALA A 74 -7.67 8.05 -7.30
C ALA A 74 -6.40 7.64 -6.55
N PRO A 75 -6.33 7.82 -5.23
CA PRO A 75 -5.12 7.56 -4.46
C PRO A 75 -4.67 6.10 -4.45
N ALA A 76 -3.33 5.90 -4.39
CA ALA A 76 -2.71 4.61 -4.04
C ALA A 76 -1.75 4.79 -2.87
N LEU A 77 -1.73 3.81 -1.96
CA LEU A 77 -0.78 3.72 -0.84
C LEU A 77 -0.09 2.37 -0.86
N LEU A 78 1.21 2.39 -0.59
CA LEU A 78 2.05 1.21 -0.48
C LEU A 78 2.53 1.07 0.96
N THR A 79 2.26 -0.07 1.61
CA THR A 79 2.69 -0.34 2.99
C THR A 79 3.72 -1.46 2.98
N SER A 80 4.97 -1.12 2.76
CA SER A 80 6.07 -2.08 2.61
C SER A 80 6.89 -2.26 3.89
N HIS A 81 7.42 -3.44 4.10
CA HIS A 81 8.56 -3.64 4.98
C HIS A 81 9.88 -3.51 4.18
N GLU A 82 11.03 -3.54 4.86
CA GLU A 82 12.35 -3.33 4.24
C GLU A 82 12.64 -4.28 3.07
N GLY A 83 12.22 -5.55 3.18
CA GLY A 83 12.43 -6.54 2.12
C GLY A 83 11.60 -6.26 0.86
N GLU A 84 10.36 -5.84 1.00
CA GLU A 84 9.47 -5.44 -0.10
C GLU A 84 9.98 -4.16 -0.76
N MET A 85 10.35 -3.15 0.06
CA MET A 85 10.94 -1.90 -0.39
C MET A 85 12.18 -2.18 -1.27
N THR A 86 13.07 -3.05 -0.80
CA THR A 86 14.30 -3.38 -1.53
C THR A 86 14.02 -4.07 -2.86
N ARG A 87 13.01 -4.96 -2.92
CA ARG A 87 12.65 -5.67 -4.15
C ARG A 87 12.02 -4.75 -5.20
N LEU A 88 11.19 -3.79 -4.77
CA LEU A 88 10.49 -2.88 -5.69
C LEU A 88 11.31 -1.67 -6.11
N PHE A 89 12.07 -1.08 -5.18
CA PHE A 89 12.71 0.23 -5.36
C PHE A 89 14.24 0.17 -5.26
N GLY A 90 14.78 -1.00 -4.95
CA GLY A 90 16.21 -1.16 -4.68
C GLY A 90 16.60 -0.86 -3.23
N GLY A 91 17.79 -1.34 -2.84
CA GLY A 91 18.28 -1.32 -1.47
C GLY A 91 19.39 -0.30 -1.17
N LYS A 92 19.74 0.56 -2.12
CA LYS A 92 20.89 1.48 -1.97
C LYS A 92 20.46 2.84 -1.42
N GLY A 93 21.26 3.42 -0.53
CA GLY A 93 21.06 4.76 0.02
C GLY A 93 20.50 4.79 1.44
N ALA A 94 20.45 5.99 2.01
CA ALA A 94 19.90 6.23 3.33
C ALA A 94 18.38 5.96 3.33
N LYS A 95 17.86 5.42 4.42
CA LYS A 95 16.45 4.99 4.56
C LYS A 95 15.46 6.11 4.19
N ILE A 96 15.70 7.35 4.65
CA ILE A 96 14.84 8.50 4.35
C ILE A 96 14.86 8.82 2.85
N ALA A 97 16.04 8.87 2.22
CA ALA A 97 16.15 9.15 0.78
C ALA A 97 15.40 8.08 -0.04
N ARG A 98 15.58 6.80 0.31
CA ARG A 98 14.92 5.68 -0.37
C ARG A 98 13.39 5.77 -0.32
N VAL A 99 12.81 6.15 0.81
CA VAL A 99 11.34 6.23 0.92
C VAL A 99 10.80 7.45 0.17
N ILE A 100 11.54 8.57 0.13
CA ILE A 100 11.19 9.74 -0.69
C ILE A 100 11.24 9.37 -2.17
N ASP A 101 12.33 8.75 -2.63
CA ASP A 101 12.50 8.32 -4.02
C ASP A 101 11.43 7.29 -4.44
N ALA A 102 11.09 6.37 -3.55
CA ALA A 102 10.02 5.39 -3.78
C ALA A 102 8.66 6.06 -3.96
N SER A 103 8.33 7.04 -3.12
CA SER A 103 7.08 7.78 -3.22
C SER A 103 7.02 8.63 -4.50
N ALA A 104 8.12 9.30 -4.85
CA ALA A 104 8.22 10.10 -6.06
C ALA A 104 8.10 9.23 -7.33
N SER A 105 8.84 8.11 -7.40
CA SER A 105 8.84 7.22 -8.56
C SER A 105 7.53 6.47 -8.76
N SER A 106 6.84 6.08 -7.69
CA SER A 106 5.54 5.41 -7.78
C SER A 106 4.34 6.34 -7.85
N SER A 107 4.50 7.63 -7.55
CA SER A 107 3.40 8.60 -7.36
C SER A 107 2.39 8.17 -6.28
N ALA A 108 2.81 7.36 -5.33
CA ALA A 108 2.01 6.87 -4.22
C ALA A 108 2.51 7.40 -2.87
N VAL A 109 1.64 7.44 -1.87
CA VAL A 109 2.10 7.54 -0.48
C VAL A 109 2.72 6.21 -0.09
N VAL A 110 3.94 6.24 0.43
CA VAL A 110 4.70 5.04 0.82
C VAL A 110 4.90 5.02 2.32
N VAL A 111 4.51 3.91 2.94
CA VAL A 111 4.81 3.59 4.34
C VAL A 111 5.90 2.52 4.36
N LEU A 112 7.05 2.82 4.94
CA LEU A 112 8.12 1.86 5.18
C LEU A 112 8.09 1.43 6.64
N LYS A 113 7.56 0.22 6.87
CA LYS A 113 7.41 -0.38 8.20
C LYS A 113 8.76 -0.70 8.85
N GLY A 114 8.88 -0.44 10.14
CA GLY A 114 10.08 -0.72 10.94
C GLY A 114 9.95 -0.17 12.34
N ALA A 115 10.99 -0.32 13.17
CA ALA A 115 11.04 0.29 14.51
C ALA A 115 10.89 1.83 14.43
N ASP A 116 11.45 2.41 13.39
CA ASP A 116 11.26 3.78 12.93
C ASP A 116 10.46 3.74 11.62
N THR A 117 9.15 3.68 11.70
CA THR A 117 8.29 3.65 10.51
C THR A 117 8.30 5.02 9.83
N LEU A 118 8.57 5.04 8.51
CA LEU A 118 8.57 6.24 7.69
C LEU A 118 7.33 6.31 6.82
N VAL A 119 6.80 7.51 6.66
CA VAL A 119 5.75 7.81 5.68
C VAL A 119 6.28 8.88 4.73
N ALA A 120 6.21 8.67 3.43
CA ALA A 120 6.56 9.66 2.41
C ALA A 120 5.40 9.90 1.45
N ALA A 121 5.29 11.14 0.97
CA ALA A 121 4.33 11.53 -0.05
C ALA A 121 5.04 11.97 -1.33
N PRO A 122 4.40 11.88 -2.52
CA PRO A 122 5.01 12.24 -3.81
C PRO A 122 5.49 13.70 -3.90
N ASP A 123 4.97 14.58 -3.06
CA ASP A 123 5.37 15.99 -2.96
C ASP A 123 6.65 16.22 -2.13
N GLY A 124 7.32 15.15 -1.69
CA GLY A 124 8.57 15.19 -0.95
C GLY A 124 8.43 15.30 0.57
N ARG A 125 7.20 15.40 1.11
CA ARG A 125 6.99 15.33 2.57
C ARG A 125 7.39 13.97 3.09
N VAL A 126 8.05 13.95 4.25
CA VAL A 126 8.39 12.73 4.98
C VAL A 126 8.17 12.90 6.48
N VAL A 127 7.66 11.86 7.12
CA VAL A 127 7.49 11.77 8.58
C VAL A 127 8.15 10.50 9.07
N ILE A 128 8.77 10.57 10.24
CA ILE A 128 9.34 9.43 10.96
C ILE A 128 8.52 9.23 12.24
N ASN A 129 7.93 8.06 12.37
CA ASN A 129 7.20 7.66 13.56
C ASN A 129 8.10 6.80 14.45
N ILE A 130 8.30 7.23 15.70
CA ILE A 130 9.18 6.58 16.67
C ILE A 130 8.44 6.05 17.90
N ASN A 131 7.09 6.05 17.89
CA ASN A 131 6.29 5.54 19.01
C ASN A 131 6.02 4.03 18.93
N GLY A 132 6.60 3.35 17.94
CA GLY A 132 6.39 1.91 17.74
C GLY A 132 6.84 1.08 18.93
N SER A 133 5.95 0.20 19.40
CA SER A 133 6.26 -0.75 20.46
C SER A 133 6.99 -1.99 19.92
N PRO A 134 8.01 -2.55 20.63
CA PRO A 134 8.61 -3.83 20.29
C PRO A 134 7.60 -5.00 20.17
N TRP A 135 6.45 -4.91 20.83
CA TRP A 135 5.37 -5.90 20.75
C TRP A 135 4.72 -5.98 19.37
N LEU A 136 4.91 -4.96 18.53
CA LEU A 136 4.47 -4.97 17.13
C LEU A 136 5.30 -5.89 16.22
N ALA A 137 6.44 -6.40 16.70
CA ALA A 137 7.24 -7.39 16.00
C ALA A 137 6.59 -8.79 16.05
N THR A 138 5.32 -8.86 15.67
CA THR A 138 4.52 -10.09 15.63
C THR A 138 3.84 -10.25 14.27
N GLY A 139 3.56 -11.51 13.89
CA GLY A 139 2.85 -11.80 12.64
C GLY A 139 1.46 -11.15 12.63
N GLY A 140 1.08 -10.55 11.50
CA GLY A 140 -0.22 -9.89 11.33
C GLY A 140 -0.25 -8.41 11.76
N SER A 141 0.76 -7.91 12.47
CA SER A 141 0.83 -6.49 12.85
C SER A 141 0.79 -5.56 11.64
N GLY A 142 1.49 -5.92 10.55
CA GLY A 142 1.44 -5.17 9.29
C GLY A 142 0.04 -5.15 8.66
N ASP A 143 -0.68 -6.27 8.74
CA ASP A 143 -2.05 -6.38 8.19
C ASP A 143 -3.01 -5.44 8.95
N VAL A 144 -2.83 -5.33 10.28
CA VAL A 144 -3.58 -4.37 11.11
C VAL A 144 -3.30 -2.94 10.66
N LEU A 145 -2.02 -2.59 10.46
CA LEU A 145 -1.64 -1.26 9.96
C LEU A 145 -2.27 -0.96 8.60
N ALA A 146 -2.19 -1.89 7.65
CA ALA A 146 -2.81 -1.73 6.33
C ALA A 146 -4.33 -1.58 6.44
N GLY A 147 -4.98 -2.30 7.35
CA GLY A 147 -6.40 -2.17 7.68
C GLY A 147 -6.75 -0.81 8.26
N LEU A 148 -5.94 -0.25 9.18
CA LEU A 148 -6.11 1.10 9.72
C LEU A 148 -6.00 2.17 8.63
N VAL A 149 -5.00 2.06 7.75
CA VAL A 149 -4.84 2.96 6.60
C VAL A 149 -6.09 2.92 5.72
N ALA A 150 -6.56 1.73 5.34
CA ALA A 150 -7.76 1.56 4.52
C ALA A 150 -9.01 2.11 5.21
N GLY A 151 -9.17 1.87 6.51
CA GLY A 151 -10.29 2.37 7.31
C GLY A 151 -10.34 3.91 7.35
N LEU A 152 -9.20 4.57 7.55
CA LEU A 152 -9.12 6.04 7.58
C LEU A 152 -9.35 6.64 6.19
N LEU A 153 -8.83 6.01 5.13
CA LEU A 153 -9.13 6.40 3.75
C LEU A 153 -10.62 6.29 3.43
N SER A 154 -11.30 5.26 3.94
CA SER A 154 -12.72 5.06 3.70
C SER A 154 -13.60 6.16 4.31
N GLN A 155 -13.08 6.86 5.32
CA GLN A 155 -13.67 8.04 5.93
C GLN A 155 -13.30 9.35 5.20
N CYS A 156 -12.84 9.25 3.95
CA CYS A 156 -12.43 10.38 3.11
C CYS A 156 -11.24 11.18 3.68
N MET A 157 -10.43 10.59 4.56
CA MET A 157 -9.17 11.21 4.97
C MET A 157 -8.19 11.20 3.78
N SER A 158 -7.42 12.29 3.62
CA SER A 158 -6.43 12.33 2.54
C SER A 158 -5.37 11.22 2.73
N PRO A 159 -4.77 10.68 1.66
CA PRO A 159 -3.83 9.57 1.72
C PRO A 159 -2.67 9.80 2.69
N TRP A 160 -2.10 11.01 2.65
CA TRP A 160 -1.04 11.43 3.55
C TRP A 160 -1.46 11.37 5.02
N HIS A 161 -2.59 11.99 5.35
CA HIS A 161 -3.08 12.03 6.74
C HIS A 161 -3.52 10.64 7.21
N ALA A 162 -4.14 9.84 6.35
CA ALA A 162 -4.53 8.47 6.65
C ALA A 162 -3.30 7.60 7.01
N ALA A 163 -2.22 7.70 6.22
CA ALA A 163 -0.99 6.97 6.50
C ALA A 163 -0.33 7.43 7.81
N CYS A 164 -0.17 8.75 8.03
CA CYS A 164 0.43 9.29 9.24
C CYS A 164 -0.39 8.93 10.49
N ALA A 165 -1.71 9.09 10.45
CA ALA A 165 -2.60 8.77 11.56
C ALA A 165 -2.62 7.27 11.86
N ALA A 166 -2.68 6.41 10.82
CA ALA A 166 -2.65 4.96 10.99
C ALA A 166 -1.34 4.50 11.65
N VAL A 167 -0.20 5.00 11.19
CA VAL A 167 1.12 4.66 11.76
C VAL A 167 1.22 5.11 13.21
N TRP A 168 0.70 6.28 13.55
CA TRP A 168 0.71 6.79 14.93
C TRP A 168 -0.23 5.99 15.85
N LEU A 169 -1.42 5.64 15.37
CA LEU A 169 -2.41 4.86 16.14
C LEU A 169 -1.97 3.41 16.34
N HIS A 170 -1.19 2.88 15.40
CA HIS A 170 -0.71 1.50 15.43
C HIS A 170 0.48 1.34 16.38
N GLY A 171 1.34 2.37 16.56
CA GLY A 171 2.50 2.38 17.48
C GLY A 171 2.05 2.55 18.91
#